data_cdbf6af9df0a842cae0cbfa7f882e01d
#
_entry.id   cdbf6af9df0a842cae0cbfa7f882e01d
#
_cell.length_a   1.000
_cell.length_b   1.000
_cell.length_c   1.000
_cell.angle_alpha   90.00
_cell.angle_beta   90.00
_cell.angle_gamma   90.00
#
_symmetry.space_group_name_H-M   'P 1'
#
loop_
_entity.id
_entity.type
_entity.pdbx_description
1 polymer ?
#
loop_
_entity_poly.entity_id
_entity_poly.type
_entity_poly.pdbx_seq_one_letter_code
_entity_poly.pdbx_strand_id
1 'polypeptide(L)'
;MGFGQTEPTRPNRIGDHVRTGGAEAQVRIDRYRAIAARAETLASRLPADRRDAFFQLVLYPVRGAASLNERNLLLDLAALHARQGRGSVNAYANRARAAHARIVADTAAYNSQNNGKWRGMMDMAPRRLPVFDEPLFPHATLPSGPGCAVDTSELVFVEGRPASHALTIYSRGQPASWSANGQKGLTLAAASGRIESANGFEQRVAVNYGGQGTVDGGTVECGGRALRVATKYVTPTAPDAPVEINRTISIAAASTASPAWEVVPGLGSRGAALRARLDLPSRTGIAGAEPLGYSFEVAGMTDAELCLVAIPVHPLTSENGLRLAVQLDDGPVQTLDFRTFGRSEEWKQNVLTNSAVRTIPLRQLTKGAHRLRVYALDPGFILDRIDVRLDGAPDYYGAPPIQ
;
A
#
# COMPACT_ATOMS: atom_id res chain seq x y z
N MET A 1 0.64 4.40 15.85
CA MET A 1 -0.13 3.87 16.99
C MET A 1 -0.69 5.04 17.77
N GLY A 2 -2.00 5.14 17.89
CA GLY A 2 -2.64 6.12 18.74
C GLY A 2 -2.30 5.85 20.20
N PHE A 3 -1.83 6.85 20.89
CA PHE A 3 -1.45 6.71 22.30
C PHE A 3 -2.66 6.32 23.15
N GLY A 4 -2.64 5.09 23.68
CA GLY A 4 -3.51 4.64 24.73
C GLY A 4 -4.97 4.48 24.36
N GLN A 5 -5.26 4.28 23.09
CA GLN A 5 -6.63 4.18 22.65
C GLN A 5 -7.02 2.76 22.26
N THR A 6 -8.24 2.55 22.20
CA THR A 6 -8.99 1.31 22.14
C THR A 6 -8.90 0.52 20.82
N GLU A 7 -8.30 1.05 19.77
CA GLU A 7 -8.19 0.37 18.47
C GLU A 7 -7.45 -0.97 18.54
N PRO A 8 -6.35 -1.06 19.28
CA PRO A 8 -5.61 -2.31 19.36
C PRO A 8 -6.34 -3.42 20.10
N THR A 9 -7.41 -3.11 20.81
CA THR A 9 -8.20 -4.08 21.60
C THR A 9 -9.27 -4.79 20.78
N ARG A 10 -9.27 -4.66 19.45
CA ARG A 10 -10.22 -5.33 18.57
C ARG A 10 -9.56 -6.58 17.95
N PRO A 11 -9.44 -7.69 18.67
CA PRO A 11 -8.96 -8.93 18.10
C PRO A 11 -9.91 -9.36 16.97
N ASN A 12 -9.37 -10.00 15.95
CA ASN A 12 -10.12 -10.55 14.82
C ASN A 12 -10.87 -9.53 13.93
N ARG A 13 -10.58 -8.24 14.05
CA ARG A 13 -11.02 -7.27 13.06
C ARG A 13 -10.16 -7.38 11.82
N ILE A 14 -10.79 -7.51 10.66
CA ILE A 14 -10.07 -7.38 9.40
C ILE A 14 -9.67 -5.93 9.23
N GLY A 15 -8.38 -5.70 9.12
CA GLY A 15 -7.83 -4.38 8.94
C GLY A 15 -8.08 -3.81 7.55
N ASP A 16 -7.86 -2.53 7.42
CA ASP A 16 -8.11 -1.81 6.17
C ASP A 16 -7.21 -2.27 5.01
N HIS A 17 -6.02 -2.79 5.31
CA HIS A 17 -5.08 -3.32 4.30
C HIS A 17 -5.57 -4.54 3.52
N VAL A 18 -6.69 -5.12 3.88
CA VAL A 18 -7.28 -6.26 3.16
C VAL A 18 -8.54 -5.91 2.37
N ARG A 19 -8.88 -4.62 2.27
CA ARG A 19 -10.03 -4.13 1.48
C ARG A 19 -9.92 -4.50 0.01
N THR A 20 -8.72 -4.48 -0.55
CA THR A 20 -8.39 -4.84 -1.93
C THR A 20 -8.01 -6.31 -2.11
N GLY A 21 -8.67 -7.23 -1.40
CA GLY A 21 -8.39 -8.66 -1.49
C GLY A 21 -7.08 -9.11 -0.85
N GLY A 22 -6.47 -8.26 -0.02
CA GLY A 22 -5.21 -8.56 0.69
C GLY A 22 -3.94 -8.16 -0.06
N ALA A 23 -4.04 -7.62 -1.27
CA ALA A 23 -2.87 -7.21 -2.06
C ALA A 23 -2.02 -6.16 -1.34
N GLU A 24 -2.64 -5.15 -0.72
CA GLU A 24 -1.92 -4.13 0.05
C GLU A 24 -1.23 -4.70 1.29
N ALA A 25 -1.87 -5.64 1.99
CA ALA A 25 -1.28 -6.32 3.14
C ALA A 25 -0.01 -7.08 2.73
N GLN A 26 -0.07 -7.81 1.63
CA GLN A 26 1.09 -8.56 1.13
C GLN A 26 2.24 -7.64 0.68
N VAL A 27 1.94 -6.58 -0.06
CA VAL A 27 2.94 -5.57 -0.46
C VAL A 27 3.61 -4.95 0.77
N ARG A 28 2.85 -4.65 1.81
CA ARG A 28 3.38 -4.09 3.05
C ARG A 28 4.28 -5.09 3.79
N ILE A 29 3.88 -6.36 3.88
CA ILE A 29 4.72 -7.43 4.45
C ILE A 29 6.03 -7.55 3.69
N ASP A 30 5.99 -7.59 2.36
CA ASP A 30 7.17 -7.74 1.51
C ASP A 30 8.14 -6.57 1.67
N ARG A 31 7.65 -5.33 1.78
CA ARG A 31 8.46 -4.14 2.03
C ARG A 31 9.17 -4.20 3.41
N TYR A 32 8.45 -4.55 4.47
CA TYR A 32 9.05 -4.69 5.79
C TYR A 32 10.11 -5.79 5.83
N ARG A 33 9.87 -6.93 5.18
CA ARG A 33 10.85 -8.02 5.06
C ARG A 33 12.10 -7.57 4.31
N ALA A 34 11.94 -6.82 3.22
CA ALA A 34 13.09 -6.29 2.48
C ALA A 34 13.94 -5.35 3.34
N ILE A 35 13.31 -4.47 4.14
CA ILE A 35 14.02 -3.59 5.08
C ILE A 35 14.74 -4.40 6.16
N ALA A 36 14.07 -5.39 6.75
CA ALA A 36 14.67 -6.25 7.75
C ALA A 36 15.88 -7.04 7.20
N ALA A 37 15.76 -7.61 6.00
CA ALA A 37 16.86 -8.32 5.33
C ALA A 37 18.08 -7.41 5.08
N ARG A 38 17.85 -6.15 4.73
CA ARG A 38 18.96 -5.17 4.58
C ARG A 38 19.63 -4.88 5.91
N ALA A 39 18.87 -4.72 7.00
CA ALA A 39 19.43 -4.50 8.33
C ALA A 39 20.22 -5.73 8.82
N GLU A 40 19.75 -6.95 8.57
CA GLU A 40 20.47 -8.20 8.87
C GLU A 40 21.80 -8.28 8.10
N THR A 41 21.76 -7.95 6.81
CA THR A 41 22.98 -7.94 5.99
C THR A 41 24.01 -6.93 6.51
N LEU A 42 23.56 -5.75 6.97
CA LEU A 42 24.46 -4.78 7.61
C LEU A 42 25.01 -5.32 8.92
N ALA A 43 24.16 -5.90 9.78
CA ALA A 43 24.59 -6.48 11.06
C ALA A 43 25.70 -7.51 10.90
N SER A 44 25.58 -8.40 9.89
CA SER A 44 26.58 -9.45 9.63
C SER A 44 27.97 -8.92 9.25
N ARG A 45 28.06 -7.70 8.72
CA ARG A 45 29.30 -7.05 8.26
C ARG A 45 29.98 -6.19 9.33
N LEU A 46 29.29 -5.96 10.46
CA LEU A 46 29.83 -5.09 11.51
C LEU A 46 30.89 -5.80 12.36
N PRO A 47 31.95 -5.07 12.80
CA PRO A 47 32.88 -5.53 13.81
C PRO A 47 32.15 -5.89 15.11
N ALA A 48 32.72 -6.84 15.87
CA ALA A 48 32.09 -7.37 17.09
C ALA A 48 31.79 -6.28 18.13
N ASP A 49 32.67 -5.30 18.28
CA ASP A 49 32.55 -4.19 19.22
C ASP A 49 31.38 -3.21 18.91
N ARG A 50 30.84 -3.26 17.70
CA ARG A 50 29.71 -2.41 17.27
C ARG A 50 28.38 -3.13 17.18
N ARG A 51 28.35 -4.46 17.26
CA ARG A 51 27.15 -5.27 17.05
C ARG A 51 26.07 -5.02 18.08
N ASP A 52 26.43 -4.86 19.34
CA ASP A 52 25.48 -4.60 20.42
C ASP A 52 24.77 -3.26 20.25
N ALA A 53 25.53 -2.20 19.94
CA ALA A 53 24.97 -0.89 19.68
C ALA A 53 24.06 -0.90 18.43
N PHE A 54 24.51 -1.57 17.38
CA PHE A 54 23.69 -1.71 16.16
C PHE A 54 22.41 -2.50 16.39
N PHE A 55 22.50 -3.57 17.19
CA PHE A 55 21.32 -4.33 17.56
C PHE A 55 20.29 -3.45 18.28
N GLN A 56 20.72 -2.67 19.28
CA GLN A 56 19.81 -1.81 20.05
C GLN A 56 19.21 -0.67 19.23
N LEU A 57 20.04 0.00 18.42
CA LEU A 57 19.63 1.24 17.74
C LEU A 57 18.99 1.03 16.38
N VAL A 58 19.29 -0.09 15.71
CA VAL A 58 18.84 -0.35 14.34
C VAL A 58 18.11 -1.68 14.23
N LEU A 59 18.76 -2.79 14.57
CA LEU A 59 18.23 -4.12 14.25
C LEU A 59 16.97 -4.46 15.05
N TYR A 60 16.98 -4.20 16.36
CA TYR A 60 15.79 -4.43 17.23
C TYR A 60 14.57 -3.62 16.80
N PRO A 61 14.63 -2.30 16.61
CA PRO A 61 13.46 -1.54 16.15
C PRO A 61 13.00 -1.92 14.74
N VAL A 62 13.92 -2.26 13.82
CA VAL A 62 13.57 -2.69 12.46
C VAL A 62 12.89 -4.06 12.50
N ARG A 63 13.44 -5.03 13.22
CA ARG A 63 12.83 -6.36 13.40
C ARG A 63 11.50 -6.29 14.12
N GLY A 64 11.42 -5.47 15.17
CA GLY A 64 10.21 -5.25 15.93
C GLY A 64 9.09 -4.69 15.05
N ALA A 65 9.36 -3.64 14.28
CA ALA A 65 8.40 -3.07 13.34
C ALA A 65 7.98 -4.07 12.26
N ALA A 66 8.94 -4.81 11.67
CA ALA A 66 8.66 -5.80 10.64
C ALA A 66 7.79 -6.95 11.20
N SER A 67 8.19 -7.54 12.33
CA SER A 67 7.46 -8.65 12.94
C SER A 67 6.08 -8.25 13.46
N LEU A 68 5.93 -7.04 14.02
CA LEU A 68 4.63 -6.53 14.47
C LEU A 68 3.66 -6.34 13.29
N ASN A 69 4.11 -5.71 12.22
CA ASN A 69 3.30 -5.55 11.02
C ASN A 69 2.99 -6.91 10.38
N GLU A 70 3.97 -7.80 10.25
CA GLU A 70 3.77 -9.13 9.71
C GLU A 70 2.74 -9.91 10.53
N ARG A 71 2.84 -9.93 11.86
CA ARG A 71 1.88 -10.58 12.75
C ARG A 71 0.45 -10.11 12.50
N ASN A 72 0.24 -8.79 12.52
CA ASN A 72 -1.10 -8.22 12.42
C ASN A 72 -1.69 -8.42 11.01
N LEU A 73 -0.91 -8.15 9.97
CA LEU A 73 -1.36 -8.31 8.59
C LEU A 73 -1.64 -9.76 8.21
N LEU A 74 -0.86 -10.71 8.73
CA LEU A 74 -1.11 -12.14 8.52
C LEU A 74 -2.37 -12.62 9.25
N LEU A 75 -2.71 -12.05 10.41
CA LEU A 75 -3.99 -12.31 11.09
C LEU A 75 -5.17 -11.77 10.28
N ASP A 76 -5.04 -10.57 9.72
CA ASP A 76 -6.05 -10.00 8.83
C ASP A 76 -6.24 -10.84 7.57
N LEU A 77 -5.14 -11.30 6.96
CA LEU A 77 -5.19 -12.21 5.81
C LEU A 77 -5.79 -13.58 6.18
N ALA A 78 -5.45 -14.14 7.34
CA ALA A 78 -6.07 -15.39 7.82
C ALA A 78 -7.58 -15.24 7.96
N ALA A 79 -8.05 -14.13 8.53
CA ALA A 79 -9.47 -13.84 8.67
C ALA A 79 -10.17 -13.63 7.31
N LEU A 80 -9.52 -12.97 6.36
CA LEU A 80 -10.02 -12.83 4.97
C LEU A 80 -10.12 -14.21 4.29
N HIS A 81 -9.06 -15.02 4.37
CA HIS A 81 -9.01 -16.34 3.75
C HIS A 81 -10.03 -17.30 4.36
N ALA A 82 -10.30 -17.19 5.67
CA ALA A 82 -11.36 -17.95 6.32
C ALA A 82 -12.74 -17.65 5.70
N ARG A 83 -13.04 -16.38 5.47
CA ARG A 83 -14.29 -15.97 4.80
C ARG A 83 -14.38 -16.43 3.34
N GLN A 84 -13.25 -16.54 2.67
CA GLN A 84 -13.15 -17.02 1.29
C GLN A 84 -13.09 -18.55 1.18
N GLY A 85 -13.04 -19.29 2.31
CA GLY A 85 -12.93 -20.74 2.34
C GLY A 85 -11.61 -21.26 1.77
N ARG A 86 -10.51 -20.50 1.91
CA ARG A 86 -9.17 -20.91 1.44
C ARG A 86 -8.50 -21.85 2.43
N GLY A 87 -7.74 -22.83 1.93
CA GLY A 87 -6.94 -23.73 2.75
C GLY A 87 -5.79 -23.06 3.50
N SER A 88 -5.39 -21.87 3.09
CA SER A 88 -4.24 -21.13 3.63
C SER A 88 -4.46 -20.48 5.01
N VAL A 89 -5.68 -20.49 5.57
CA VAL A 89 -6.01 -19.86 6.87
C VAL A 89 -4.99 -20.22 7.96
N ASN A 90 -4.79 -21.53 8.20
CA ASN A 90 -3.93 -22.00 9.27
C ASN A 90 -2.45 -21.71 9.02
N ALA A 91 -2.02 -21.71 7.76
CA ALA A 91 -0.67 -21.34 7.38
C ALA A 91 -0.38 -19.86 7.72
N TYR A 92 -1.31 -18.95 7.42
CA TYR A 92 -1.19 -17.54 7.77
C TYR A 92 -1.22 -17.31 9.29
N ALA A 93 -2.11 -17.97 10.01
CA ALA A 93 -2.16 -17.92 11.48
C ALA A 93 -0.86 -18.43 12.12
N ASN A 94 -0.29 -19.52 11.62
CA ASN A 94 0.99 -20.05 12.10
C ASN A 94 2.16 -19.09 11.81
N ARG A 95 2.20 -18.48 10.64
CA ARG A 95 3.20 -17.45 10.31
C ARG A 95 3.05 -16.22 11.22
N ALA A 96 1.83 -15.80 11.54
CA ALA A 96 1.57 -14.73 12.49
C ALA A 96 2.09 -15.07 13.90
N ARG A 97 1.86 -16.32 14.37
CA ARG A 97 2.40 -16.81 15.64
C ARG A 97 3.94 -16.81 15.63
N ALA A 98 4.56 -17.24 14.53
CA ALA A 98 6.00 -17.19 14.39
C ALA A 98 6.55 -15.76 14.42
N ALA A 99 5.83 -14.79 13.81
CA ALA A 99 6.20 -13.39 13.89
C ALA A 99 6.12 -12.84 15.33
N HIS A 100 5.09 -13.23 16.10
CA HIS A 100 5.00 -12.88 17.51
C HIS A 100 6.16 -13.49 18.33
N ALA A 101 6.48 -14.74 18.11
CA ALA A 101 7.60 -15.40 18.79
C ALA A 101 8.94 -14.69 18.53
N ARG A 102 9.17 -14.16 17.33
CA ARG A 102 10.36 -13.33 17.02
C ARG A 102 10.41 -12.06 17.86
N ILE A 103 9.27 -11.36 18.04
CA ILE A 103 9.21 -10.16 18.89
C ILE A 103 9.61 -10.51 20.34
N VAL A 104 9.08 -11.62 20.86
CA VAL A 104 9.40 -12.10 22.23
C VAL A 104 10.89 -12.39 22.35
N ALA A 105 11.46 -13.12 21.39
CA ALA A 105 12.88 -13.50 21.38
C ALA A 105 13.80 -12.27 21.28
N ASP A 106 13.51 -11.33 20.39
CA ASP A 106 14.29 -10.10 20.23
C ASP A 106 14.21 -9.21 21.48
N THR A 107 13.05 -9.16 22.14
CA THR A 107 12.87 -8.45 23.41
C THR A 107 13.70 -9.07 24.55
N ALA A 108 13.71 -10.39 24.64
CA ALA A 108 14.55 -11.11 25.59
C ALA A 108 16.04 -10.89 25.30
N ALA A 109 16.45 -10.95 24.02
CA ALA A 109 17.83 -10.68 23.60
C ALA A 109 18.26 -9.26 23.96
N TYR A 110 17.43 -8.24 23.72
CA TYR A 110 17.71 -6.86 24.11
C TYR A 110 17.99 -6.73 25.62
N ASN A 111 17.09 -7.28 26.43
CA ASN A 111 17.19 -7.19 27.89
C ASN A 111 18.38 -7.95 28.48
N SER A 112 18.91 -8.97 27.78
CA SER A 112 20.05 -9.77 28.22
C SER A 112 21.41 -9.22 27.82
N GLN A 113 21.46 -8.26 26.89
CA GLN A 113 22.75 -7.69 26.43
C GLN A 113 23.58 -7.09 27.57
N ASN A 114 24.91 -7.11 27.39
CA ASN A 114 25.89 -6.59 28.34
C ASN A 114 25.65 -7.15 29.76
N ASN A 115 25.54 -8.49 29.87
CA ASN A 115 25.30 -9.19 31.13
C ASN A 115 24.01 -8.73 31.85
N GLY A 116 22.99 -8.39 31.09
CA GLY A 116 21.70 -7.97 31.63
C GLY A 116 21.63 -6.50 32.08
N LYS A 117 22.58 -5.66 31.63
CA LYS A 117 22.56 -4.21 31.90
C LYS A 117 21.22 -3.57 31.57
N TRP A 118 20.55 -4.07 30.53
CA TRP A 118 19.29 -3.51 30.02
C TRP A 118 18.07 -4.32 30.50
N ARG A 119 18.18 -5.14 31.52
CA ARG A 119 17.08 -5.97 32.05
C ARG A 119 15.87 -5.10 32.40
N GLY A 120 14.70 -5.44 31.80
CA GLY A 120 13.47 -4.71 31.99
C GLY A 120 13.35 -3.38 31.24
N MET A 121 14.34 -3.03 30.39
CA MET A 121 14.24 -1.83 29.57
C MET A 121 13.14 -1.97 28.50
N MET A 122 13.06 -3.14 27.85
CA MET A 122 12.00 -3.46 26.90
C MET A 122 10.98 -4.38 27.55
N ASP A 123 9.70 -3.99 27.45
CA ASP A 123 8.58 -4.73 28.01
C ASP A 123 7.55 -5.02 26.91
N MET A 124 7.14 -6.28 26.82
CA MET A 124 6.10 -6.73 25.88
C MET A 124 4.71 -6.24 26.27
N ALA A 125 4.48 -5.97 27.54
CA ALA A 125 3.19 -5.55 28.07
C ALA A 125 3.31 -4.34 29.00
N PRO A 126 3.79 -3.18 28.48
CA PRO A 126 3.99 -1.99 29.32
C PRO A 126 2.68 -1.58 29.98
N ARG A 127 2.76 -1.37 31.30
CA ARG A 127 1.62 -1.06 32.16
C ARG A 127 0.49 -2.11 32.16
N ARG A 128 0.76 -3.32 31.67
CA ARG A 128 -0.21 -4.44 31.58
C ARG A 128 -1.54 -4.04 30.90
N LEU A 129 -1.45 -3.23 29.86
CA LEU A 129 -2.62 -2.83 29.10
C LEU A 129 -3.04 -3.94 28.14
N PRO A 130 -4.34 -4.26 28.00
CA PRO A 130 -4.85 -5.33 27.14
C PRO A 130 -4.44 -5.22 25.68
N VAL A 131 -4.10 -4.04 25.21
CA VAL A 131 -3.58 -3.79 23.86
C VAL A 131 -2.27 -4.52 23.56
N PHE A 132 -1.51 -4.87 24.61
CA PHE A 132 -0.24 -5.58 24.49
C PHE A 132 -0.36 -7.08 24.74
N ASP A 133 -1.56 -7.58 25.05
CA ASP A 133 -1.80 -9.01 25.23
C ASP A 133 -1.45 -9.76 23.94
N GLU A 134 -1.06 -11.01 24.11
CA GLU A 134 -0.83 -11.91 22.98
C GLU A 134 -2.13 -12.03 22.17
N PRO A 135 -2.10 -11.80 20.86
CA PRO A 135 -3.30 -11.91 20.04
C PRO A 135 -3.74 -13.36 19.91
N LEU A 136 -5.02 -13.58 19.74
CA LEU A 136 -5.53 -14.91 19.40
C LEU A 136 -5.05 -15.30 18.01
N PHE A 137 -4.51 -16.53 17.90
CA PHE A 137 -4.12 -17.12 16.63
C PHE A 137 -5.18 -18.17 16.24
N PRO A 138 -6.12 -17.84 15.36
CA PRO A 138 -7.22 -18.72 15.03
C PRO A 138 -6.73 -20.00 14.36
N HIS A 139 -7.42 -21.09 14.61
CA HIS A 139 -7.28 -22.34 13.89
C HIS A 139 -8.64 -22.67 13.28
N ALA A 140 -8.69 -22.84 11.97
CA ALA A 140 -9.92 -23.18 11.25
C ALA A 140 -9.91 -24.66 10.85
N THR A 141 -11.04 -25.33 11.00
CA THR A 141 -11.27 -26.61 10.32
C THR A 141 -11.46 -26.31 8.84
N LEU A 142 -10.56 -26.84 8.02
CA LEU A 142 -10.58 -26.56 6.59
C LEU A 142 -11.74 -27.34 5.93
N PRO A 143 -12.48 -26.71 4.99
CA PRO A 143 -13.49 -27.42 4.25
C PRO A 143 -12.84 -28.52 3.41
N SER A 144 -13.35 -29.74 3.55
CA SER A 144 -12.92 -30.87 2.72
C SER A 144 -13.70 -30.85 1.41
N GLY A 145 -13.16 -30.25 0.37
CA GLY A 145 -13.79 -30.26 -0.94
C GLY A 145 -12.80 -30.07 -2.07
N PRO A 146 -13.03 -30.71 -3.22
CA PRO A 146 -12.24 -30.42 -4.40
C PRO A 146 -12.47 -28.97 -4.79
N GLY A 147 -11.43 -28.23 -5.04
CA GLY A 147 -11.55 -26.88 -5.52
C GLY A 147 -10.21 -26.19 -5.53
N CYS A 148 -9.86 -25.74 -6.72
CA CYS A 148 -8.72 -24.89 -6.94
C CYS A 148 -9.22 -23.60 -7.58
N ALA A 149 -8.62 -22.49 -7.24
CA ALA A 149 -8.95 -21.19 -7.78
C ALA A 149 -7.68 -20.36 -7.96
N VAL A 150 -7.80 -19.34 -8.79
CA VAL A 150 -6.80 -18.28 -8.90
C VAL A 150 -7.37 -17.02 -8.26
N ASP A 151 -6.52 -16.28 -7.57
CA ASP A 151 -6.88 -14.98 -7.06
C ASP A 151 -6.66 -13.97 -8.19
N THR A 152 -7.75 -13.56 -8.79
CA THR A 152 -7.71 -12.64 -9.93
C THR A 152 -8.30 -11.29 -9.57
N SER A 153 -7.46 -10.40 -9.07
CA SER A 153 -7.58 -9.04 -9.55
C SER A 153 -7.08 -9.02 -11.00
N GLU A 154 -7.70 -8.29 -11.88
CA GLU A 154 -7.25 -8.14 -13.25
C GLU A 154 -5.79 -7.67 -13.29
N LEU A 155 -4.90 -8.42 -13.94
CA LEU A 155 -3.50 -8.03 -14.08
C LEU A 155 -3.40 -7.00 -15.23
N VAL A 156 -3.10 -5.76 -14.87
CA VAL A 156 -2.99 -4.67 -15.84
C VAL A 156 -1.54 -4.54 -16.29
N PHE A 157 -1.32 -4.52 -17.62
CA PHE A 157 -0.01 -4.32 -18.23
C PHE A 157 -0.07 -3.13 -19.20
N VAL A 158 0.93 -2.27 -19.12
CA VAL A 158 1.00 -1.04 -19.89
C VAL A 158 2.11 -1.16 -20.93
N GLU A 159 1.82 -0.87 -22.19
CA GLU A 159 2.79 -0.85 -23.27
C GLU A 159 3.98 0.07 -22.93
N GLY A 160 5.19 -0.41 -23.22
CA GLY A 160 6.42 0.30 -22.91
C GLY A 160 6.89 0.22 -21.46
N ARG A 161 6.09 -0.34 -20.51
CA ARG A 161 6.41 -0.36 -19.08
C ARG A 161 6.60 -1.79 -18.57
N PRO A 162 7.83 -2.22 -18.27
CA PRO A 162 8.06 -3.51 -17.60
C PRO A 162 7.31 -3.58 -16.26
N ALA A 163 6.66 -4.72 -16.01
CA ALA A 163 5.88 -4.93 -14.81
C ALA A 163 5.99 -6.35 -14.29
N SER A 164 5.83 -6.53 -12.99
CA SER A 164 5.73 -7.83 -12.33
C SER A 164 4.52 -7.84 -11.40
N HIS A 165 3.60 -8.74 -11.66
CA HIS A 165 2.42 -8.98 -10.84
C HIS A 165 2.51 -10.35 -10.16
N ALA A 166 1.71 -10.57 -9.13
CA ALA A 166 1.58 -11.86 -8.48
C ALA A 166 0.25 -12.51 -8.86
N LEU A 167 0.33 -13.73 -9.37
CA LEU A 167 -0.80 -14.64 -9.52
C LEU A 167 -0.78 -15.60 -8.35
N THR A 168 -1.85 -15.64 -7.57
CA THR A 168 -1.98 -16.57 -6.46
C THR A 168 -2.93 -17.70 -6.84
N ILE A 169 -2.42 -18.94 -6.79
CA ILE A 169 -3.17 -20.16 -7.04
C ILE A 169 -3.40 -20.82 -5.69
N TYR A 170 -4.62 -21.19 -5.35
CA TYR A 170 -4.96 -21.73 -4.04
C TYR A 170 -6.01 -22.84 -4.11
N SER A 171 -6.05 -23.69 -3.07
CA SER A 171 -7.08 -24.69 -2.89
C SER A 171 -7.88 -24.48 -1.60
N ARG A 172 -8.96 -25.25 -1.46
CA ARG A 172 -9.81 -25.27 -0.26
C ARG A 172 -9.35 -26.30 0.78
N GLY A 173 -8.05 -26.59 0.86
CA GLY A 173 -7.49 -27.53 1.83
C GLY A 173 -7.25 -28.93 1.27
N GLN A 174 -7.44 -29.15 -0.05
CA GLN A 174 -7.04 -30.39 -0.71
C GLN A 174 -5.81 -30.16 -1.58
N PRO A 175 -4.86 -31.08 -1.61
CA PRO A 175 -3.73 -31.00 -2.53
C PRO A 175 -4.18 -30.98 -3.99
N ALA A 176 -3.53 -30.17 -4.83
CA ALA A 176 -3.80 -30.09 -6.26
C ALA A 176 -2.51 -29.77 -7.03
N SER A 177 -2.33 -30.40 -8.17
CA SER A 177 -1.31 -29.99 -9.14
C SER A 177 -1.90 -28.93 -10.06
N TRP A 178 -1.07 -28.01 -10.50
CA TRP A 178 -1.46 -26.97 -11.43
C TRP A 178 -0.42 -26.79 -12.54
N SER A 179 -0.85 -26.30 -13.70
CA SER A 179 0.00 -25.88 -14.81
C SER A 179 -0.60 -24.65 -15.50
N ALA A 180 0.26 -23.79 -16.03
CA ALA A 180 -0.14 -22.60 -16.77
C ALA A 180 0.04 -22.81 -18.27
N ASN A 181 -0.95 -22.43 -19.06
CA ASN A 181 -0.98 -22.65 -20.51
C ASN A 181 -1.51 -21.42 -21.25
N GLY A 182 -1.01 -21.21 -22.46
CA GLY A 182 -1.52 -20.19 -23.38
C GLY A 182 -1.17 -18.75 -23.03
N GLN A 183 -0.16 -18.52 -22.16
CA GLN A 183 0.35 -17.18 -21.89
C GLN A 183 1.01 -16.61 -23.15
N LYS A 184 0.70 -15.34 -23.45
CA LYS A 184 1.31 -14.61 -24.56
C LYS A 184 1.92 -13.31 -24.04
N GLY A 185 3.15 -13.00 -24.42
CA GLY A 185 3.84 -11.77 -24.01
C GLY A 185 4.20 -11.69 -22.53
N LEU A 186 3.98 -12.76 -21.76
CA LEU A 186 4.23 -12.85 -20.32
C LEU A 186 5.17 -14.00 -20.01
N THR A 187 5.98 -13.83 -18.96
CA THR A 187 6.85 -14.87 -18.39
C THR A 187 6.45 -15.14 -16.96
N LEU A 188 6.18 -16.41 -16.64
CA LEU A 188 5.87 -16.84 -15.30
C LEU A 188 7.13 -17.37 -14.60
N ALA A 189 7.29 -17.05 -13.31
CA ALA A 189 8.39 -17.60 -12.50
C ALA A 189 8.32 -19.13 -12.33
N ALA A 190 7.11 -19.69 -12.47
CA ALA A 190 6.88 -21.14 -12.54
C ALA A 190 5.72 -21.42 -13.50
N ALA A 191 5.86 -22.38 -14.39
CA ALA A 191 4.81 -22.79 -15.32
C ALA A 191 3.92 -23.91 -14.76
N SER A 192 4.33 -24.54 -13.65
CA SER A 192 3.58 -25.60 -12.98
C SER A 192 3.99 -25.70 -11.52
N GLY A 193 3.19 -26.40 -10.73
CA GLY A 193 3.51 -26.64 -9.33
C GLY A 193 2.47 -27.52 -8.63
N ARG A 194 2.64 -27.66 -7.33
CA ARG A 194 1.75 -28.39 -6.45
C ARG A 194 1.32 -27.53 -5.26
N ILE A 195 0.05 -27.52 -5.00
CA ILE A 195 -0.57 -26.86 -3.85
C ILE A 195 -0.86 -27.96 -2.83
N GLU A 196 -0.33 -27.83 -1.61
CA GLU A 196 -0.47 -28.82 -0.54
C GLU A 196 -0.24 -28.17 0.83
N SER A 197 -0.36 -28.94 1.91
CA SER A 197 -0.19 -28.43 3.26
C SER A 197 1.19 -27.80 3.52
N ALA A 198 2.25 -28.35 2.87
CA ALA A 198 3.62 -27.84 3.00
C ALA A 198 3.78 -26.38 2.54
N ASN A 199 3.01 -25.95 1.54
CA ASN A 199 2.99 -24.56 1.10
C ASN A 199 1.71 -23.79 1.55
N GLY A 200 1.00 -24.31 2.53
CA GLY A 200 -0.21 -23.69 3.06
C GLY A 200 -1.38 -23.68 2.11
N PHE A 201 -1.46 -24.65 1.20
CA PHE A 201 -2.50 -24.74 0.16
C PHE A 201 -2.58 -23.54 -0.78
N GLU A 202 -1.45 -22.86 -0.98
CA GLU A 202 -1.36 -21.66 -1.81
C GLU A 202 0.03 -21.53 -2.44
N GLN A 203 0.08 -21.09 -3.70
CA GLN A 203 1.32 -20.74 -4.36
C GLN A 203 1.18 -19.40 -5.06
N ARG A 204 2.12 -18.49 -4.77
CA ARG A 204 2.21 -17.18 -5.42
C ARG A 204 3.26 -17.25 -6.52
N VAL A 205 2.87 -16.93 -7.75
CA VAL A 205 3.72 -16.99 -8.96
C VAL A 205 3.87 -15.59 -9.51
N ALA A 206 5.11 -15.14 -9.72
CA ALA A 206 5.36 -13.88 -10.40
C ALA A 206 5.05 -14.02 -11.89
N VAL A 207 4.28 -13.04 -12.41
CA VAL A 207 3.93 -12.88 -13.82
C VAL A 207 4.62 -11.61 -14.30
N ASN A 208 5.61 -11.77 -15.16
CA ASN A 208 6.48 -10.69 -15.62
C ASN A 208 6.15 -10.30 -17.05
N TYR A 209 6.13 -9.00 -17.31
CA TYR A 209 5.99 -8.38 -18.61
C TYR A 209 7.24 -7.55 -18.91
N GLY A 210 7.82 -7.74 -20.08
CA GLY A 210 9.04 -7.04 -20.51
C GLY A 210 8.82 -5.64 -21.10
N GLY A 211 7.58 -5.17 -21.16
CA GLY A 211 7.24 -3.85 -21.73
C GLY A 211 6.94 -3.87 -23.23
N GLN A 212 6.97 -5.02 -23.91
CA GLN A 212 6.78 -5.10 -25.36
C GLN A 212 5.72 -6.12 -25.77
N GLY A 213 4.92 -5.75 -26.76
CA GLY A 213 3.89 -6.60 -27.35
C GLY A 213 2.65 -6.78 -26.48
N THR A 214 1.58 -7.23 -27.11
CA THR A 214 0.31 -7.50 -26.44
C THR A 214 0.40 -8.72 -25.52
N VAL A 215 -0.42 -8.75 -24.48
CA VAL A 215 -0.42 -9.81 -23.48
C VAL A 215 -1.72 -10.61 -23.46
N ASP A 216 -1.62 -11.90 -23.11
CA ASP A 216 -2.73 -12.73 -22.66
C ASP A 216 -2.26 -13.56 -21.46
N GLY A 217 -3.06 -13.56 -20.39
CA GLY A 217 -2.78 -14.34 -19.17
C GLY A 217 -3.00 -15.84 -19.35
N GLY A 218 -3.67 -16.25 -20.42
CA GLY A 218 -3.97 -17.65 -20.68
C GLY A 218 -4.86 -18.29 -19.62
N THR A 219 -4.59 -19.54 -19.32
CA THR A 219 -5.32 -20.35 -18.31
C THR A 219 -4.36 -21.01 -17.34
N VAL A 220 -4.86 -21.29 -16.15
CA VAL A 220 -4.25 -22.18 -15.17
C VAL A 220 -5.12 -23.43 -15.07
N GLU A 221 -4.58 -24.55 -15.47
CA GLU A 221 -5.19 -25.88 -15.22
C GLU A 221 -4.92 -26.25 -13.76
N CYS A 222 -5.96 -26.47 -12.98
CA CYS A 222 -5.79 -26.83 -11.58
C CYS A 222 -6.94 -27.69 -11.07
N GLY A 223 -6.63 -28.86 -10.53
CA GLY A 223 -7.63 -29.79 -10.02
C GLY A 223 -8.66 -30.22 -11.09
N GLY A 224 -8.24 -30.36 -12.34
CA GLY A 224 -9.10 -30.73 -13.48
C GLY A 224 -9.97 -29.59 -14.03
N ARG A 225 -9.68 -28.33 -13.67
CA ARG A 225 -10.41 -27.15 -14.15
C ARG A 225 -9.45 -26.16 -14.82
N ALA A 226 -9.87 -25.60 -15.94
CA ALA A 226 -9.20 -24.48 -16.57
C ALA A 226 -9.73 -23.16 -15.98
N LEU A 227 -8.84 -22.39 -15.40
CA LEU A 227 -9.11 -21.11 -14.76
C LEU A 227 -8.46 -20.00 -15.58
N ARG A 228 -9.26 -19.10 -16.15
CA ARG A 228 -8.71 -17.98 -16.93
C ARG A 228 -8.03 -16.97 -16.02
N VAL A 229 -6.85 -16.52 -16.43
CA VAL A 229 -6.13 -15.41 -15.78
C VAL A 229 -6.57 -14.11 -16.45
N ALA A 230 -7.32 -13.30 -15.73
CA ALA A 230 -7.79 -12.01 -16.24
C ALA A 230 -6.61 -11.05 -16.44
N THR A 231 -6.47 -10.52 -17.66
CA THR A 231 -5.43 -9.55 -18.00
C THR A 231 -6.03 -8.40 -18.79
N LYS A 232 -5.52 -7.19 -18.55
CA LYS A 232 -5.82 -5.99 -19.32
C LYS A 232 -4.53 -5.42 -19.89
N TYR A 233 -4.50 -5.19 -21.20
CA TYR A 233 -3.40 -4.50 -21.87
C TYR A 233 -3.83 -3.06 -22.19
N VAL A 234 -2.99 -2.10 -21.85
CA VAL A 234 -3.24 -0.68 -22.03
C VAL A 234 -2.14 -0.05 -22.86
N THR A 235 -2.51 0.61 -23.95
CA THR A 235 -1.61 1.48 -24.73
C THR A 235 -1.79 2.90 -24.23
N PRO A 236 -0.80 3.52 -23.54
CA PRO A 236 -0.92 4.86 -23.05
C PRO A 236 -0.80 5.89 -24.18
N THR A 237 -1.41 7.05 -24.01
CA THR A 237 -1.34 8.16 -24.99
C THR A 237 0.04 8.81 -25.08
N ALA A 238 0.84 8.69 -24.02
CA ALA A 238 2.24 9.09 -23.96
C ALA A 238 3.00 8.14 -23.03
N PRO A 239 4.34 7.99 -23.18
CA PRO A 239 5.13 7.03 -22.39
C PRO A 239 4.91 7.10 -20.88
N ASP A 240 4.77 8.30 -20.33
CA ASP A 240 4.60 8.55 -18.88
C ASP A 240 3.15 8.93 -18.50
N ALA A 241 2.19 8.84 -19.44
CA ALA A 241 0.80 9.19 -19.14
C ALA A 241 0.22 8.31 -18.03
N PRO A 242 -0.50 8.87 -17.05
CA PRO A 242 -1.20 8.10 -16.04
C PRO A 242 -2.24 7.18 -16.69
N VAL A 243 -2.32 5.93 -16.22
CA VAL A 243 -3.27 4.94 -16.74
C VAL A 243 -4.25 4.51 -15.66
N GLU A 244 -5.44 4.11 -16.11
CA GLU A 244 -6.46 3.54 -15.23
C GLU A 244 -6.09 2.11 -14.80
N ILE A 245 -5.95 1.92 -13.48
CA ILE A 245 -5.79 0.61 -12.85
C ILE A 245 -6.91 0.44 -11.82
N ASN A 246 -7.69 -0.61 -11.97
CA ASN A 246 -8.80 -0.90 -11.06
C ASN A 246 -9.71 0.33 -10.83
N ARG A 247 -10.16 0.97 -11.89
CA ARG A 247 -11.05 2.14 -11.83
C ARG A 247 -10.45 3.35 -11.09
N THR A 248 -9.13 3.44 -11.02
CA THR A 248 -8.41 4.56 -10.40
C THR A 248 -7.26 5.01 -11.29
N ILE A 249 -7.14 6.31 -11.51
CA ILE A 249 -5.98 6.93 -12.16
C ILE A 249 -5.22 7.68 -11.07
N SER A 250 -4.02 7.21 -10.72
CA SER A 250 -3.20 7.83 -9.66
C SER A 250 -2.00 8.52 -10.27
N ILE A 251 -1.80 9.78 -9.89
CA ILE A 251 -0.79 10.69 -10.45
C ILE A 251 0.14 11.12 -9.31
N ALA A 252 1.44 10.84 -9.44
CA ALA A 252 2.42 11.36 -8.49
C ALA A 252 2.49 12.89 -8.59
N ALA A 253 2.47 13.60 -7.47
CA ALA A 253 2.58 15.07 -7.50
C ALA A 253 3.87 15.50 -8.19
N ALA A 254 4.98 14.84 -7.92
CA ALA A 254 6.30 15.14 -8.47
C ALA A 254 6.51 14.68 -9.93
N SER A 255 5.45 14.25 -10.65
CA SER A 255 5.52 13.97 -12.10
C SER A 255 5.53 15.23 -12.98
N THR A 256 5.33 16.39 -12.38
CA THR A 256 5.42 17.71 -13.04
C THR A 256 6.18 18.70 -12.17
N ALA A 257 6.51 19.86 -12.70
CA ALA A 257 7.23 20.91 -11.99
C ALA A 257 6.59 22.28 -12.25
N SER A 258 6.80 23.21 -11.32
CA SER A 258 6.40 24.62 -11.45
C SER A 258 7.35 25.46 -10.56
N PRO A 259 7.65 26.71 -10.94
CA PRO A 259 8.48 27.59 -10.12
C PRO A 259 7.97 27.85 -8.70
N ALA A 260 6.64 27.71 -8.51
CA ALA A 260 6.00 27.85 -7.20
C ALA A 260 6.20 26.64 -6.27
N TRP A 261 6.77 25.55 -6.76
CA TRP A 261 6.87 24.31 -6.03
C TRP A 261 8.30 23.76 -6.03
N GLU A 262 8.66 23.05 -4.98
CA GLU A 262 9.94 22.36 -4.84
C GLU A 262 9.72 20.87 -4.56
N VAL A 263 10.58 20.03 -5.11
CA VAL A 263 10.56 18.58 -4.88
C VAL A 263 11.18 18.26 -3.52
N VAL A 264 10.47 17.49 -2.70
CA VAL A 264 10.97 16.96 -1.43
C VAL A 264 11.19 15.45 -1.61
N PRO A 265 12.44 15.01 -1.87
CA PRO A 265 12.74 13.60 -2.08
C PRO A 265 12.61 12.79 -0.79
N GLY A 266 12.26 11.52 -0.92
CA GLY A 266 12.07 10.60 0.22
C GLY A 266 10.79 10.84 1.02
N LEU A 267 9.94 11.78 0.62
CA LEU A 267 8.66 12.08 1.25
C LEU A 267 7.52 11.58 0.37
N GLY A 268 6.39 11.24 1.02
CA GLY A 268 5.16 10.84 0.34
C GLY A 268 5.13 9.39 -0.11
N SER A 269 4.00 9.00 -0.68
CA SER A 269 3.68 7.63 -1.07
C SER A 269 4.40 7.15 -2.34
N ARG A 270 4.97 8.09 -3.10
CA ARG A 270 5.64 7.86 -4.39
C ARG A 270 7.16 8.13 -4.37
N GLY A 271 7.73 8.32 -3.17
CA GLY A 271 9.17 8.56 -2.99
C GLY A 271 9.59 10.02 -3.17
N ALA A 272 8.69 10.89 -3.59
CA ALA A 272 8.85 12.34 -3.61
C ALA A 272 7.48 13.02 -3.52
N ALA A 273 7.42 14.16 -2.85
CA ALA A 273 6.27 15.04 -2.78
C ALA A 273 6.63 16.43 -3.30
N LEU A 274 5.66 17.26 -3.60
CA LEU A 274 5.86 18.67 -3.95
C LEU A 274 5.46 19.58 -2.79
N ARG A 275 6.36 20.45 -2.37
CA ARG A 275 6.09 21.49 -1.37
C ARG A 275 5.91 22.85 -2.06
N ALA A 276 4.82 23.53 -1.77
CA ALA A 276 4.69 24.95 -2.11
C ALA A 276 5.80 25.71 -1.41
N ARG A 277 6.54 26.53 -2.17
CA ARG A 277 7.72 27.24 -1.65
C ARG A 277 7.36 28.08 -0.43
N LEU A 278 8.28 28.15 0.53
CA LEU A 278 8.04 28.83 1.82
C LEU A 278 8.00 30.36 1.70
N ASP A 279 8.54 30.90 0.62
CA ASP A 279 8.59 32.35 0.31
C ASP A 279 7.38 32.85 -0.50
N LEU A 280 6.41 31.98 -0.80
CA LEU A 280 5.18 32.40 -1.49
C LEU A 280 4.29 33.23 -0.58
N PRO A 281 3.63 34.28 -1.14
CA PRO A 281 2.57 34.98 -0.40
C PRO A 281 1.30 34.13 -0.33
N SER A 282 0.53 34.23 0.77
CA SER A 282 -0.85 33.74 0.79
C SER A 282 -1.71 34.54 -0.18
N ARG A 283 -2.60 33.83 -0.92
CA ARG A 283 -3.46 34.40 -1.97
C ARG A 283 -4.92 34.10 -1.71
N THR A 284 -5.79 34.97 -2.19
CA THR A 284 -7.25 34.74 -2.12
C THR A 284 -7.81 34.07 -3.38
N GLY A 285 -7.02 33.96 -4.44
CA GLY A 285 -7.40 33.33 -5.71
C GLY A 285 -6.19 33.01 -6.57
N ILE A 286 -6.41 32.54 -7.78
CA ILE A 286 -5.37 32.03 -8.69
C ILE A 286 -4.66 33.12 -9.50
N ALA A 287 -5.08 34.40 -9.41
CA ALA A 287 -4.44 35.46 -10.15
C ALA A 287 -2.95 35.60 -9.82
N GLY A 288 -2.08 35.47 -10.82
CA GLY A 288 -0.63 35.49 -10.66
C GLY A 288 -0.03 34.29 -9.95
N ALA A 289 -0.78 33.19 -9.77
CA ALA A 289 -0.26 31.93 -9.25
C ALA A 289 0.18 31.03 -10.41
N GLU A 290 1.35 30.41 -10.25
CA GLU A 290 1.89 29.45 -11.21
C GLU A 290 1.33 28.04 -10.95
N PRO A 291 0.62 27.40 -11.91
CA PRO A 291 0.05 26.08 -11.72
C PRO A 291 1.06 24.94 -11.84
N LEU A 292 0.76 23.84 -11.17
CA LEU A 292 1.16 22.50 -11.59
C LEU A 292 0.16 22.03 -12.64
N GLY A 293 0.66 21.52 -13.76
CA GLY A 293 -0.18 20.97 -14.84
C GLY A 293 -0.08 19.44 -14.87
N TYR A 294 -1.23 18.79 -14.83
CA TYR A 294 -1.33 17.33 -14.99
C TYR A 294 -2.30 17.01 -16.12
N SER A 295 -2.08 15.87 -16.77
CA SER A 295 -3.00 15.34 -17.78
C SER A 295 -3.33 13.89 -17.45
N PHE A 296 -4.57 13.49 -17.72
CA PHE A 296 -5.00 12.10 -17.61
C PHE A 296 -6.10 11.82 -18.65
N GLU A 297 -6.37 10.54 -18.90
CA GLU A 297 -7.37 10.13 -19.88
C GLU A 297 -8.38 9.18 -19.27
N VAL A 298 -9.64 9.34 -19.63
CA VAL A 298 -10.77 8.50 -19.20
C VAL A 298 -11.33 7.74 -20.41
N ALA A 299 -11.43 6.42 -20.27
CA ALA A 299 -11.83 5.54 -21.39
C ALA A 299 -13.31 5.65 -21.78
N GLY A 300 -14.17 6.13 -20.88
CA GLY A 300 -15.61 6.30 -21.10
C GLY A 300 -16.21 7.33 -20.15
N MET A 301 -17.38 7.86 -20.49
CA MET A 301 -18.10 8.77 -19.59
C MET A 301 -18.49 8.05 -18.28
N THR A 302 -18.18 8.66 -17.14
CA THR A 302 -18.42 8.10 -15.82
C THR A 302 -18.50 9.18 -14.75
N ASP A 303 -19.14 8.89 -13.63
CA ASP A 303 -18.97 9.68 -12.42
C ASP A 303 -17.60 9.36 -11.81
N ALA A 304 -16.99 10.33 -11.16
CA ALA A 304 -15.68 10.16 -10.53
C ALA A 304 -15.54 11.08 -9.30
N GLU A 305 -14.50 10.83 -8.53
CA GLU A 305 -14.02 11.69 -7.45
C GLU A 305 -12.57 12.08 -7.71
N LEU A 306 -12.29 13.38 -7.72
CA LEU A 306 -10.94 13.92 -7.75
C LEU A 306 -10.45 14.09 -6.31
N CYS A 307 -9.50 13.27 -5.89
CA CYS A 307 -8.93 13.28 -4.56
C CYS A 307 -7.54 13.96 -4.58
N LEU A 308 -7.41 15.08 -3.90
CA LEU A 308 -6.12 15.74 -3.65
C LEU A 308 -5.58 15.19 -2.33
N VAL A 309 -4.44 14.53 -2.39
CA VAL A 309 -3.81 13.87 -1.24
C VAL A 309 -2.55 14.61 -0.84
N ALA A 310 -2.57 15.14 0.37
CA ALA A 310 -1.48 15.92 0.96
C ALA A 310 -0.82 15.20 2.12
N ILE A 311 0.45 15.50 2.38
CA ILE A 311 1.09 15.17 3.65
C ILE A 311 0.55 16.11 4.71
N PRO A 312 0.08 15.63 5.87
CA PRO A 312 -0.43 16.46 6.94
C PRO A 312 0.65 17.42 7.46
N VAL A 313 0.40 18.70 7.34
CA VAL A 313 1.25 19.79 7.88
C VAL A 313 0.37 20.84 8.53
N HIS A 314 0.98 21.81 9.21
CA HIS A 314 0.32 22.99 9.75
C HIS A 314 0.65 24.21 8.90
N PRO A 315 -0.18 25.26 8.91
CA PRO A 315 0.19 26.55 8.37
C PRO A 315 1.51 27.06 8.96
N LEU A 316 2.32 27.76 8.18
CA LEU A 316 3.62 28.28 8.63
C LEU A 316 3.48 29.31 9.75
N THR A 317 2.43 30.12 9.69
CA THR A 317 2.09 31.12 10.68
C THR A 317 0.59 31.12 10.97
N SER A 318 0.14 31.85 11.99
CA SER A 318 -1.29 32.01 12.29
C SER A 318 -2.06 32.76 11.18
N GLU A 319 -1.35 33.51 10.35
CA GLU A 319 -1.94 34.31 9.24
C GLU A 319 -2.10 33.50 7.96
N ASN A 320 -1.34 32.40 7.80
CA ASN A 320 -1.44 31.56 6.63
C ASN A 320 -2.62 30.58 6.75
N GLY A 321 -3.24 30.26 5.62
CA GLY A 321 -4.09 29.10 5.46
C GLY A 321 -3.28 27.82 5.16
N LEU A 322 -3.96 26.79 4.74
CA LEU A 322 -3.37 25.59 4.16
C LEU A 322 -4.20 25.19 2.94
N ARG A 323 -4.19 26.08 1.96
CA ARG A 323 -5.12 26.03 0.83
C ARG A 323 -4.40 25.80 -0.49
N LEU A 324 -5.08 25.09 -1.35
CA LEU A 324 -4.79 25.05 -2.77
C LEU A 324 -6.06 25.32 -3.58
N ALA A 325 -5.90 25.71 -4.84
CA ALA A 325 -6.99 25.75 -5.78
C ALA A 325 -6.75 24.76 -6.90
N VAL A 326 -7.83 24.20 -7.42
CA VAL A 326 -7.81 23.27 -8.55
C VAL A 326 -8.75 23.74 -9.65
N GLN A 327 -8.36 23.47 -10.88
CA GLN A 327 -9.18 23.69 -12.06
C GLN A 327 -9.06 22.50 -12.99
N LEU A 328 -10.16 21.84 -13.26
CA LEU A 328 -10.25 20.76 -14.24
C LEU A 328 -10.71 21.34 -15.58
N ASP A 329 -9.92 21.12 -16.62
CA ASP A 329 -10.13 21.67 -17.94
C ASP A 329 -10.32 23.22 -17.89
N ASP A 330 -11.38 23.73 -18.49
CA ASP A 330 -11.77 25.15 -18.42
C ASP A 330 -12.96 25.36 -17.47
N GLY A 331 -13.20 24.41 -16.58
CA GLY A 331 -14.26 24.49 -15.57
C GLY A 331 -13.96 25.49 -14.45
N PRO A 332 -14.85 25.61 -13.47
CA PRO A 332 -14.71 26.55 -12.36
C PRO A 332 -13.52 26.17 -11.47
N VAL A 333 -12.84 27.19 -10.96
CA VAL A 333 -11.79 27.05 -9.95
C VAL A 333 -12.42 26.71 -8.61
N GLN A 334 -11.92 25.66 -7.95
CA GLN A 334 -12.35 25.25 -6.62
C GLN A 334 -11.21 25.39 -5.62
N THR A 335 -11.48 26.01 -4.49
CA THR A 335 -10.51 26.17 -3.40
C THR A 335 -10.76 25.10 -2.34
N LEU A 336 -9.67 24.44 -1.94
CA LEU A 336 -9.68 23.39 -0.91
C LEU A 336 -8.81 23.84 0.27
N ASP A 337 -9.37 23.78 1.48
CA ASP A 337 -8.65 24.08 2.72
C ASP A 337 -8.37 22.75 3.48
N PHE A 338 -7.09 22.50 3.78
CA PHE A 338 -6.63 21.31 4.50
C PHE A 338 -6.34 21.57 5.97
N ARG A 339 -6.62 22.77 6.43
CA ARG A 339 -6.36 23.17 7.81
C ARG A 339 -7.27 22.41 8.76
N THR A 340 -6.66 21.89 9.81
CA THR A 340 -7.36 21.26 10.94
C THR A 340 -7.15 22.06 12.22
N PHE A 341 -8.11 22.00 13.15
CA PHE A 341 -8.07 22.76 14.39
C PHE A 341 -7.96 21.81 15.59
N GLY A 342 -7.01 22.12 16.47
CA GLY A 342 -6.78 21.34 17.70
C GLY A 342 -6.52 19.85 17.39
N ARG A 343 -7.02 18.98 18.27
CA ARG A 343 -6.98 17.50 18.10
C ARG A 343 -8.33 16.97 17.63
N SER A 344 -8.85 17.55 16.52
CA SER A 344 -10.09 17.08 15.90
C SER A 344 -9.97 15.63 15.43
N GLU A 345 -11.10 14.96 15.17
CA GLU A 345 -11.08 13.61 14.60
C GLU A 345 -10.41 13.58 13.22
N GLU A 346 -10.62 14.60 12.41
CA GLU A 346 -9.93 14.75 11.15
C GLU A 346 -8.40 14.82 11.32
N TRP A 347 -7.92 15.65 12.28
CA TRP A 347 -6.50 15.71 12.61
C TRP A 347 -5.94 14.34 13.01
N LYS A 348 -6.66 13.61 13.86
CA LYS A 348 -6.25 12.27 14.30
C LYS A 348 -6.16 11.31 13.12
N GLN A 349 -7.16 11.29 12.23
CA GLN A 349 -7.15 10.42 11.06
C GLN A 349 -6.01 10.79 10.11
N ASN A 350 -5.79 12.07 9.86
CA ASN A 350 -4.67 12.53 9.03
C ASN A 350 -3.31 12.08 9.58
N VAL A 351 -3.12 12.14 10.91
CA VAL A 351 -1.90 11.66 11.56
C VAL A 351 -1.77 10.13 11.49
N LEU A 352 -2.84 9.39 11.72
CA LEU A 352 -2.83 7.93 11.70
C LEU A 352 -2.56 7.35 10.32
N THR A 353 -3.10 7.99 9.28
CA THR A 353 -2.92 7.56 7.88
C THR A 353 -1.72 8.23 7.21
N ASN A 354 -1.11 9.22 7.86
CA ASN A 354 -0.09 10.10 7.27
C ASN A 354 -0.56 10.73 5.94
N SER A 355 -1.83 11.09 5.87
CA SER A 355 -2.49 11.55 4.65
C SER A 355 -3.66 12.46 4.98
N ALA A 356 -3.70 13.64 4.40
CA ALA A 356 -4.85 14.55 4.42
C ALA A 356 -5.50 14.56 3.04
N VAL A 357 -6.80 14.34 2.96
CA VAL A 357 -7.50 14.20 1.67
C VAL A 357 -8.63 15.21 1.55
N ARG A 358 -8.75 15.84 0.38
CA ARG A 358 -9.92 16.58 -0.05
C ARG A 358 -10.42 16.02 -1.36
N THR A 359 -11.73 15.85 -1.45
CA THR A 359 -12.39 15.22 -2.59
C THR A 359 -13.34 16.19 -3.26
N ILE A 360 -13.30 16.23 -4.58
CA ILE A 360 -14.21 16.98 -5.47
C ILE A 360 -15.01 15.96 -6.28
N PRO A 361 -16.34 15.94 -6.17
CA PRO A 361 -17.16 15.09 -7.03
C PRO A 361 -17.14 15.60 -8.47
N LEU A 362 -16.87 14.70 -9.41
CA LEU A 362 -16.91 14.95 -10.85
C LEU A 362 -18.09 14.18 -11.43
N ARG A 363 -19.15 14.89 -11.83
CA ARG A 363 -20.32 14.28 -12.44
C ARG A 363 -20.15 14.21 -13.94
N GLN A 364 -20.48 13.05 -14.53
CA GLN A 364 -20.45 12.82 -15.98
C GLN A 364 -19.11 13.22 -16.61
N LEU A 365 -17.99 12.87 -15.95
CA LEU A 365 -16.66 13.09 -16.51
C LEU A 365 -16.60 12.42 -17.89
N THR A 366 -16.29 13.21 -18.91
CA THR A 366 -16.39 12.80 -20.32
C THR A 366 -15.28 11.81 -20.69
N LYS A 367 -15.49 11.03 -21.72
CA LYS A 367 -14.41 10.25 -22.34
C LYS A 367 -13.37 11.19 -22.96
N GLY A 368 -12.09 10.87 -22.82
CA GLY A 368 -10.98 11.54 -23.47
C GLY A 368 -9.97 12.12 -22.49
N ALA A 369 -9.14 13.02 -23.02
CA ALA A 369 -8.08 13.66 -22.26
C ALA A 369 -8.62 14.83 -21.43
N HIS A 370 -8.16 14.91 -20.18
CA HIS A 370 -8.47 15.97 -19.24
C HIS A 370 -7.18 16.65 -18.76
N ARG A 371 -7.27 17.94 -18.47
CA ARG A 371 -6.18 18.74 -17.93
C ARG A 371 -6.54 19.28 -16.55
N LEU A 372 -5.73 18.94 -15.57
CA LEU A 372 -5.86 19.45 -14.20
C LEU A 372 -4.76 20.46 -13.91
N ARG A 373 -5.15 21.63 -13.40
CA ARG A 373 -4.24 22.67 -12.89
C ARG A 373 -4.40 22.76 -11.37
N VAL A 374 -3.28 22.75 -10.66
CA VAL A 374 -3.23 22.85 -9.20
C VAL A 374 -2.38 24.05 -8.81
N TYR A 375 -2.93 24.95 -8.02
CA TYR A 375 -2.31 26.20 -7.62
C TYR A 375 -2.08 26.23 -6.11
N ALA A 376 -0.89 26.58 -5.64
CA ALA A 376 -0.65 26.89 -4.25
C ALA A 376 -1.27 28.26 -3.90
N LEU A 377 -2.16 28.28 -2.92
CA LEU A 377 -2.70 29.54 -2.37
C LEU A 377 -2.00 29.94 -1.07
N ASP A 378 -1.36 29.00 -0.39
CA ASP A 378 -0.57 29.24 0.82
C ASP A 378 0.79 28.57 0.72
N PRO A 379 1.84 29.13 1.36
CA PRO A 379 3.17 28.54 1.40
C PRO A 379 3.20 27.28 2.28
N GLY A 380 4.15 26.37 2.00
CA GLY A 380 4.42 25.20 2.82
C GLY A 380 3.44 24.05 2.67
N PHE A 381 2.42 24.14 1.83
CA PHE A 381 1.54 23.02 1.49
C PHE A 381 2.34 21.89 0.83
N ILE A 382 2.06 20.63 1.20
CA ILE A 382 2.79 19.48 0.64
C ILE A 382 1.81 18.54 -0.07
N LEU A 383 1.87 18.51 -1.40
CA LEU A 383 1.08 17.63 -2.26
C LEU A 383 1.83 16.32 -2.47
N ASP A 384 1.20 15.19 -2.14
CA ASP A 384 1.75 13.84 -2.34
C ASP A 384 1.35 13.26 -3.69
N ARG A 385 0.05 13.22 -3.96
CA ARG A 385 -0.51 12.65 -5.19
C ARG A 385 -1.91 13.18 -5.46
N ILE A 386 -2.38 12.84 -6.64
CA ILE A 386 -3.75 13.10 -7.10
C ILE A 386 -4.33 11.77 -7.56
N ASP A 387 -5.50 11.41 -7.03
CA ASP A 387 -6.21 10.21 -7.44
C ASP A 387 -7.55 10.60 -8.09
N VAL A 388 -7.79 10.14 -9.32
CA VAL A 388 -9.10 10.21 -9.98
C VAL A 388 -9.75 8.84 -9.82
N ARG A 389 -10.73 8.75 -8.92
CA ARG A 389 -11.44 7.53 -8.58
C ARG A 389 -12.73 7.48 -9.38
N LEU A 390 -12.80 6.60 -10.37
CA LEU A 390 -13.99 6.39 -11.19
C LEU A 390 -15.04 5.61 -10.41
N ASP A 391 -16.30 5.72 -10.82
CA ASP A 391 -17.39 4.97 -10.19
C ASP A 391 -17.06 3.48 -10.09
N GLY A 392 -17.28 2.87 -8.90
CA GLY A 392 -16.89 1.50 -8.60
C GLY A 392 -15.41 1.29 -8.29
N ALA A 393 -14.60 2.34 -8.14
CA ALA A 393 -13.20 2.21 -7.70
C ALA A 393 -13.12 1.58 -6.30
N PRO A 394 -12.18 0.66 -6.05
CA PRO A 394 -11.99 0.10 -4.72
C PRO A 394 -11.41 1.13 -3.76
N ASP A 395 -11.70 0.96 -2.48
CA ASP A 395 -11.04 1.72 -1.42
C ASP A 395 -9.64 1.16 -1.15
N TYR A 396 -8.63 1.99 -1.33
CA TYR A 396 -7.27 1.70 -0.91
C TYR A 396 -7.00 2.29 0.47
N TYR A 397 -6.28 1.55 1.32
CA TYR A 397 -5.77 2.10 2.57
C TYR A 397 -4.56 3.02 2.33
N GLY A 398 -3.67 2.59 1.46
CA GLY A 398 -2.50 3.34 1.02
C GLY A 398 -2.69 4.04 -0.31
N ALA A 399 -1.61 4.25 -1.04
CA ALA A 399 -1.68 4.78 -2.39
C ALA A 399 -2.15 3.70 -3.37
N PRO A 400 -3.08 4.02 -4.30
CA PRO A 400 -3.47 3.12 -5.37
C PRO A 400 -2.26 2.67 -6.19
N PRO A 401 -2.30 1.50 -6.86
CA PRO A 401 -1.20 1.08 -7.72
C PRO A 401 -0.99 2.04 -8.89
N ILE A 402 0.26 2.18 -9.32
CA ILE A 402 0.68 2.83 -10.57
C ILE A 402 1.54 1.85 -11.36
N GLN A 403 1.60 2.03 -12.65
CA GLN A 403 2.54 1.34 -13.54
C GLN A 403 3.34 2.35 -14.33
#